data_a875a6fd65a3ef3cbf416f132dd3e07e
#
_entry.id   a875a6fd65a3ef3cbf416f132dd3e07e
#
_cell.length_a   1.000
_cell.length_b   1.000
_cell.length_c   1.000
_cell.angle_alpha   90.00
_cell.angle_beta   90.00
_cell.angle_gamma   90.00
#
_symmetry.space_group_name_H-M   'P 1'
#
loop_
_entity.id
_entity.type
_entity.pdbx_description
1 polymer ?
#
loop_
_entity_poly.entity_id
_entity_poly.type
_entity_poly.pdbx_seq_one_letter_code
_entity_poly.pdbx_strand_id
1 'polypeptide(L)'
;YTINIHEQKFINFLDSFTSFLSIKRILENISPDIFIAYTLKSVFLSGLCLYFSSIQNSTALITGTGHIFHNKSYLGVFKKLLVIAALKISIPSFRLVFFQNPDDRDTFLKYQIVKINQIRMMNGSGVNLEIFRQVDLVADPVFLCISRLIKSKGLFEYAEAAKIVKSTHPKARFLLFGY
;
A
#
# COMPACT_ATOMS: atom_id res chain seq x y z
N TYR A 1 8.11 -3.06 -18.81
CA TYR A 1 7.85 -4.40 -18.26
C TYR A 1 7.18 -4.27 -16.89
N THR A 2 6.10 -5.01 -16.66
CA THR A 2 5.40 -5.07 -15.38
C THR A 2 5.55 -6.47 -14.79
N ILE A 3 6.05 -6.57 -13.56
CA ILE A 3 6.18 -7.82 -12.83
C ILE A 3 5.11 -7.85 -11.76
N ASN A 4 4.12 -8.73 -11.89
CA ASN A 4 3.11 -8.92 -10.87
C ASN A 4 3.62 -9.91 -9.82
N ILE A 5 3.76 -9.44 -8.58
CA ILE A 5 4.09 -10.27 -7.42
C ILE A 5 2.79 -10.62 -6.71
N HIS A 6 2.48 -11.91 -6.59
CA HIS A 6 1.29 -12.36 -5.86
C HIS A 6 1.31 -11.87 -4.41
N GLU A 7 0.33 -11.05 -4.03
CA GLU A 7 0.24 -10.43 -2.69
C GLU A 7 -0.21 -11.41 -1.58
N GLN A 8 -0.40 -12.70 -1.87
CA GLN A 8 -0.88 -13.65 -0.89
C GLN A 8 0.16 -13.86 0.21
N LYS A 9 -0.16 -13.32 1.39
CA LYS A 9 0.56 -13.44 2.67
C LYS A 9 2.06 -13.09 2.63
N PHE A 10 2.42 -11.99 3.26
CA PHE A 10 3.80 -11.49 3.47
C PHE A 10 4.78 -12.56 4.04
N ILE A 11 4.30 -13.73 4.45
CA ILE A 11 5.01 -14.70 5.28
C ILE A 11 5.24 -16.07 4.58
N ASN A 12 4.88 -16.25 3.32
CA ASN A 12 5.33 -17.43 2.60
C ASN A 12 6.79 -17.24 2.16
N PHE A 13 7.70 -17.75 2.95
CA PHE A 13 9.15 -17.63 2.72
C PHE A 13 9.56 -18.17 1.34
N LEU A 14 9.01 -19.30 0.92
CA LEU A 14 9.29 -19.89 -0.40
C LEU A 14 8.82 -18.98 -1.55
N ASP A 15 7.60 -18.42 -1.48
CA ASP A 15 7.08 -17.51 -2.49
C ASP A 15 7.87 -16.19 -2.55
N SER A 16 8.36 -15.73 -1.40
CA SER A 16 9.19 -14.53 -1.32
C SER A 16 10.58 -14.77 -1.90
N PHE A 17 11.16 -15.94 -1.68
CA PHE A 17 12.46 -16.30 -2.23
C PHE A 17 12.42 -16.50 -3.76
N THR A 18 11.41 -17.19 -4.28
CA THR A 18 11.22 -17.34 -5.74
C THR A 18 10.96 -15.99 -6.41
N SER A 19 10.17 -15.12 -5.77
CA SER A 19 9.94 -13.74 -6.26
C SER A 19 11.23 -12.92 -6.26
N PHE A 20 12.06 -13.03 -5.21
CA PHE A 20 13.36 -12.35 -5.15
C PHE A 20 14.28 -12.78 -6.29
N LEU A 21 14.41 -14.10 -6.53
CA LEU A 21 15.24 -14.63 -7.62
C LEU A 21 14.72 -14.18 -9.00
N SER A 22 13.40 -14.14 -9.19
CA SER A 22 12.78 -13.69 -10.42
C SER A 22 13.04 -12.21 -10.66
N ILE A 23 12.85 -11.35 -9.65
CA ILE A 23 13.15 -9.92 -9.74
C ILE A 23 14.63 -9.71 -10.06
N LYS A 24 15.52 -10.37 -9.34
CA LYS A 24 16.97 -10.25 -9.56
C LYS A 24 17.34 -10.58 -11.00
N ARG A 25 16.90 -11.74 -11.52
CA ARG A 25 17.16 -12.17 -12.91
C ARG A 25 16.62 -11.17 -13.93
N ILE A 26 15.42 -10.60 -13.69
CA ILE A 26 14.82 -9.62 -14.60
C ILE A 26 15.61 -8.32 -14.59
N LEU A 27 16.03 -7.83 -13.42
CA LEU A 27 16.86 -6.63 -13.30
C LEU A 27 18.21 -6.80 -14.00
N GLU A 28 18.85 -7.95 -13.88
CA GLU A 28 20.11 -8.28 -14.56
C GLU A 28 19.96 -8.33 -16.07
N ASN A 29 18.84 -8.90 -16.58
CA ASN A 29 18.62 -9.04 -18.03
C ASN A 29 18.19 -7.72 -18.68
N ILE A 30 17.39 -6.88 -17.99
CA ILE A 30 16.82 -5.67 -18.60
C ILE A 30 17.73 -4.46 -18.32
N SER A 31 18.42 -4.41 -17.19
CA SER A 31 19.23 -3.26 -16.74
C SER A 31 18.50 -1.93 -16.94
N PRO A 32 17.34 -1.71 -16.29
CA PRO A 32 16.49 -0.56 -16.58
C PRO A 32 17.15 0.76 -16.12
N ASP A 33 16.96 1.84 -16.89
CA ASP A 33 17.39 3.19 -16.52
C ASP A 33 16.62 3.74 -15.31
N ILE A 34 15.34 3.35 -15.17
CA ILE A 34 14.44 3.75 -14.07
C ILE A 34 13.72 2.52 -13.55
N PHE A 35 13.75 2.35 -12.23
CA PHE A 35 13.05 1.28 -11.54
C PHE A 35 12.04 1.83 -10.53
N ILE A 36 10.80 1.32 -10.57
CA ILE A 36 9.74 1.72 -9.63
C ILE A 36 9.18 0.47 -8.95
N ALA A 37 9.28 0.41 -7.61
CA ALA A 37 8.66 -0.60 -6.78
C ALA A 37 7.35 -0.06 -6.17
N TYR A 38 6.26 -0.79 -6.33
CA TYR A 38 4.93 -0.41 -5.87
C TYR A 38 4.42 -1.41 -4.83
N THR A 39 3.89 -0.94 -3.71
CA THR A 39 3.47 -1.67 -2.52
C THR A 39 4.61 -2.15 -1.61
N LEU A 40 4.30 -2.39 -0.33
CA LEU A 40 5.29 -2.67 0.70
C LEU A 40 6.11 -3.96 0.45
N LYS A 41 5.44 -5.03 -0.02
CA LYS A 41 6.10 -6.31 -0.30
C LYS A 41 7.06 -6.20 -1.48
N SER A 42 6.63 -5.56 -2.56
CA SER A 42 7.47 -5.33 -3.74
C SER A 42 8.66 -4.45 -3.41
N VAL A 43 8.45 -3.38 -2.64
CA VAL A 43 9.52 -2.49 -2.17
C VAL A 43 10.57 -3.25 -1.35
N PHE A 44 10.13 -4.12 -0.43
CA PHE A 44 11.05 -4.94 0.36
C PHE A 44 11.91 -5.85 -0.52
N LEU A 45 11.28 -6.66 -1.38
CA LEU A 45 11.99 -7.64 -2.21
C LEU A 45 12.90 -6.95 -3.23
N SER A 46 12.40 -5.90 -3.88
CA SER A 46 13.17 -5.17 -4.87
C SER A 46 14.33 -4.39 -4.26
N GLY A 47 14.15 -3.82 -3.07
CA GLY A 47 15.22 -3.12 -2.38
C GLY A 47 16.41 -4.03 -2.05
N LEU A 48 16.15 -5.30 -1.70
CA LEU A 48 17.20 -6.29 -1.55
C LEU A 48 17.92 -6.60 -2.87
N CYS A 49 17.17 -6.67 -3.99
CA CYS A 49 17.78 -6.88 -5.31
C CYS A 49 18.62 -5.68 -5.75
N LEU A 50 18.11 -4.46 -5.52
CA LEU A 50 18.80 -3.21 -5.85
C LEU A 50 20.12 -3.04 -5.12
N TYR A 51 20.23 -3.55 -3.89
CA TYR A 51 21.47 -3.51 -3.13
C TYR A 51 22.66 -4.16 -3.87
N PHE A 52 22.36 -5.15 -4.72
CA PHE A 52 23.35 -5.87 -5.53
C PHE A 52 23.33 -5.45 -7.01
N SER A 53 22.67 -4.37 -7.35
CA SER A 53 22.55 -3.87 -8.73
C SER A 53 23.23 -2.53 -8.92
N SER A 54 23.50 -2.16 -10.18
CA SER A 54 24.03 -0.85 -10.56
C SER A 54 22.95 0.21 -10.83
N ILE A 55 21.68 -0.10 -10.61
CA ILE A 55 20.53 0.77 -10.90
C ILE A 55 20.50 1.93 -9.89
N GLN A 56 20.75 3.15 -10.35
CA GLN A 56 20.80 4.33 -9.50
C GLN A 56 19.44 5.06 -9.41
N ASN A 57 18.64 5.03 -10.47
CA ASN A 57 17.35 5.72 -10.51
C ASN A 57 16.22 4.79 -10.05
N SER A 58 16.16 4.54 -8.74
CA SER A 58 15.16 3.65 -8.14
C SER A 58 14.22 4.42 -7.22
N THR A 59 12.93 4.09 -7.32
CA THR A 59 11.86 4.72 -6.56
C THR A 59 11.00 3.68 -5.88
N ALA A 60 10.74 3.87 -4.59
CA ALA A 60 9.74 3.11 -3.84
C ALA A 60 8.45 3.92 -3.71
N LEU A 61 7.29 3.30 -3.96
CA LEU A 61 5.98 3.89 -3.73
C LEU A 61 5.24 3.12 -2.64
N ILE A 62 5.09 3.76 -1.47
CA ILE A 62 4.39 3.22 -0.31
C ILE A 62 2.93 3.69 -0.35
N THR A 63 2.02 2.78 -0.65
CA THR A 63 0.58 3.05 -0.76
C THR A 63 -0.19 2.77 0.52
N GLY A 64 0.48 2.22 1.53
CA GLY A 64 -0.05 1.92 2.85
C GLY A 64 0.84 0.92 3.58
N THR A 65 0.94 1.10 4.89
CA THR A 65 1.70 0.20 5.79
C THR A 65 0.90 -1.04 6.21
N GLY A 66 -0.42 -1.03 5.94
CA GLY A 66 -1.31 -2.14 6.22
C GLY A 66 -1.47 -2.45 7.72
N HIS A 67 -2.09 -3.59 8.02
CA HIS A 67 -2.39 -4.00 9.40
C HIS A 67 -1.15 -4.34 10.26
N ILE A 68 0.01 -4.56 9.63
CA ILE A 68 1.23 -5.00 10.33
C ILE A 68 1.67 -3.96 11.36
N PHE A 69 1.58 -2.66 11.03
CA PHE A 69 1.99 -1.58 11.91
C PHE A 69 0.99 -1.26 13.03
N HIS A 70 -0.27 -1.69 12.89
CA HIS A 70 -1.35 -1.40 13.83
C HIS A 70 -1.69 -2.57 14.76
N ASN A 71 -1.16 -3.77 14.52
CA ASN A 71 -1.46 -4.96 15.33
C ASN A 71 -0.75 -4.89 16.69
N LYS A 72 -1.53 -4.92 17.79
CA LYS A 72 -1.06 -4.82 19.18
C LYS A 72 -0.83 -6.18 19.86
N SER A 73 -1.14 -7.31 19.21
CA SER A 73 -0.88 -8.63 19.80
C SER A 73 0.63 -8.90 19.90
N TYR A 74 1.06 -9.76 20.82
CA TYR A 74 2.48 -10.12 21.00
C TYR A 74 3.10 -10.63 19.70
N LEU A 75 2.40 -11.53 19.00
CA LEU A 75 2.83 -12.03 17.70
C LEU A 75 2.84 -10.92 16.63
N GLY A 76 1.89 -9.98 16.71
CA GLY A 76 1.84 -8.81 15.83
C GLY A 76 3.03 -7.88 16.02
N VAL A 77 3.41 -7.63 17.26
CA VAL A 77 4.60 -6.82 17.59
C VAL A 77 5.88 -7.47 17.07
N PHE A 78 6.05 -8.77 17.26
CA PHE A 78 7.21 -9.50 16.74
C PHE A 78 7.29 -9.41 15.20
N LYS A 79 6.18 -9.69 14.50
CA LYS A 79 6.10 -9.56 13.03
C LYS A 79 6.42 -8.14 12.56
N LYS A 80 5.91 -7.13 13.26
CA LYS A 80 6.20 -5.72 12.97
C LYS A 80 7.70 -5.41 13.08
N LEU A 81 8.37 -5.90 14.13
CA LEU A 81 9.82 -5.70 14.29
C LEU A 81 10.62 -6.33 13.16
N LEU A 82 10.25 -7.54 12.74
CA LEU A 82 10.87 -8.19 11.58
C LEU A 82 10.68 -7.38 10.28
N VAL A 83 9.47 -6.86 10.04
CA VAL A 83 9.19 -6.04 8.86
C VAL A 83 9.97 -4.72 8.92
N ILE A 84 10.06 -4.07 10.08
CA ILE A 84 10.87 -2.86 10.27
C ILE A 84 12.35 -3.15 9.96
N ALA A 85 12.92 -4.22 10.50
CA ALA A 85 14.30 -4.61 10.24
C ALA A 85 14.54 -4.87 8.75
N ALA A 86 13.64 -5.61 8.11
CA ALA A 86 13.68 -5.88 6.68
C ALA A 86 13.64 -4.60 5.81
N LEU A 87 12.74 -3.66 6.16
CA LEU A 87 12.63 -2.39 5.46
C LEU A 87 13.84 -1.48 5.69
N LYS A 88 14.45 -1.50 6.88
CA LYS A 88 15.69 -0.76 7.15
C LYS A 88 16.86 -1.22 6.29
N ILE A 89 16.86 -2.47 5.85
CA ILE A 89 17.87 -3.01 4.94
C ILE A 89 17.54 -2.63 3.48
N SER A 90 16.26 -2.71 3.08
CA SER A 90 15.87 -2.55 1.68
C SER A 90 15.65 -1.10 1.23
N ILE A 91 15.09 -0.25 2.10
CA ILE A 91 14.76 1.15 1.76
C ILE A 91 15.99 2.01 1.38
N PRO A 92 17.16 1.87 2.02
CA PRO A 92 18.34 2.65 1.62
C PRO A 92 18.80 2.44 0.18
N SER A 93 18.43 1.33 -0.46
CA SER A 93 18.73 1.05 -1.87
C SER A 93 17.90 1.90 -2.86
N PHE A 94 16.84 2.56 -2.39
CA PHE A 94 16.04 3.45 -3.22
C PHE A 94 16.56 4.89 -3.12
N ARG A 95 16.63 5.55 -4.28
CA ARG A 95 16.96 6.97 -4.35
C ARG A 95 15.83 7.85 -3.78
N LEU A 96 14.58 7.52 -4.08
CA LEU A 96 13.40 8.25 -3.61
C LEU A 96 12.35 7.27 -3.04
N VAL A 97 11.60 7.76 -2.04
CA VAL A 97 10.49 7.04 -1.42
C VAL A 97 9.26 7.94 -1.39
N PHE A 98 8.25 7.56 -2.14
CA PHE A 98 6.97 8.28 -2.21
C PHE A 98 5.97 7.70 -1.23
N PHE A 99 5.27 8.59 -0.52
CA PHE A 99 4.16 8.26 0.37
C PHE A 99 2.88 8.91 -0.13
N GLN A 100 1.75 8.21 0.00
CA GLN A 100 0.43 8.72 -0.39
C GLN A 100 -0.32 9.37 0.77
N ASN A 101 0.16 9.20 2.01
CA ASN A 101 -0.40 9.84 3.18
C ASN A 101 0.69 10.20 4.21
N PRO A 102 0.43 11.23 5.06
CA PRO A 102 1.38 11.66 6.09
C PRO A 102 1.62 10.61 7.19
N ASP A 103 0.61 9.82 7.55
CA ASP A 103 0.69 8.87 8.66
C ASP A 103 1.71 7.75 8.38
N ASP A 104 1.73 7.24 7.13
CA ASP A 104 2.72 6.25 6.71
C ASP A 104 4.13 6.84 6.68
N ARG A 105 4.29 8.07 6.14
CA ARG A 105 5.57 8.81 6.18
C ARG A 105 6.08 8.94 7.61
N ASP A 106 5.24 9.41 8.52
CA ASP A 106 5.63 9.66 9.91
C ASP A 106 5.95 8.37 10.65
N THR A 107 5.24 7.28 10.30
CA THR A 107 5.56 5.93 10.78
C THR A 107 6.96 5.51 10.33
N PHE A 108 7.31 5.70 9.07
CA PHE A 108 8.63 5.36 8.55
C PHE A 108 9.75 6.21 9.16
N LEU A 109 9.50 7.49 9.37
CA LEU A 109 10.43 8.39 10.08
C LEU A 109 10.61 7.98 11.53
N LYS A 110 9.52 7.72 12.26
CA LYS A 110 9.53 7.28 13.67
C LYS A 110 10.39 6.04 13.88
N TYR A 111 10.30 5.06 12.98
CA TYR A 111 11.09 3.84 13.04
C TYR A 111 12.45 3.96 12.34
N GLN A 112 12.82 5.14 11.85
CA GLN A 112 14.09 5.38 11.14
C GLN A 112 14.29 4.41 9.97
N ILE A 113 13.23 4.14 9.20
CA ILE A 113 13.25 3.27 8.02
C ILE A 113 13.72 4.06 6.79
N VAL A 114 13.42 5.36 6.74
CA VAL A 114 13.69 6.25 5.60
C VAL A 114 14.41 7.51 6.07
N LYS A 115 15.27 8.06 5.22
CA LYS A 115 15.90 9.37 5.46
C LYS A 115 15.03 10.49 4.90
N ILE A 116 15.03 11.65 5.56
CA ILE A 116 14.17 12.78 5.18
C ILE A 116 14.42 13.29 3.76
N ASN A 117 15.65 13.23 3.28
CA ASN A 117 16.01 13.64 1.92
C ASN A 117 15.49 12.70 0.82
N GLN A 118 15.17 11.44 1.14
CA GLN A 118 14.59 10.47 0.22
C GLN A 118 13.08 10.67 0.05
N ILE A 119 12.41 11.35 0.98
CA ILE A 119 10.94 11.42 1.05
C ILE A 119 10.37 12.35 -0.01
N ARG A 120 9.30 11.90 -0.65
CA ARG A 120 8.40 12.69 -1.48
C ARG A 120 6.96 12.35 -1.16
N MET A 121 6.07 13.34 -1.23
CA MET A 121 4.62 13.13 -1.05
C MET A 121 3.94 13.07 -2.43
N MET A 122 2.93 12.22 -2.55
CA MET A 122 2.10 12.07 -3.75
C MET A 122 0.63 11.95 -3.36
N ASN A 123 -0.25 12.66 -4.07
CA ASN A 123 -1.69 12.74 -3.77
C ASN A 123 -2.50 11.55 -4.32
N GLY A 124 -2.01 10.33 -4.08
CA GLY A 124 -2.66 9.10 -4.56
C GLY A 124 -2.23 8.71 -5.98
N SER A 125 -2.86 7.65 -6.50
CA SER A 125 -2.51 7.05 -7.81
C SER A 125 -3.28 7.64 -8.98
N GLY A 126 -4.29 8.48 -8.70
CA GLY A 126 -5.16 9.07 -9.73
C GLY A 126 -6.17 8.07 -10.30
N VAL A 127 -7.02 8.57 -11.19
CA VAL A 127 -8.02 7.81 -11.93
C VAL A 127 -8.06 8.29 -13.39
N ASN A 128 -8.51 7.42 -14.29
CA ASN A 128 -8.73 7.80 -15.69
C ASN A 128 -10.01 8.64 -15.81
N LEU A 129 -9.88 9.94 -16.07
CA LEU A 129 -11.00 10.89 -16.18
C LEU A 129 -11.88 10.66 -17.41
N GLU A 130 -11.43 9.94 -18.42
CA GLU A 130 -12.27 9.56 -19.57
C GLU A 130 -13.30 8.50 -19.17
N ILE A 131 -12.92 7.62 -18.25
CA ILE A 131 -13.79 6.55 -17.70
C ILE A 131 -14.61 7.09 -16.53
N PHE A 132 -13.97 7.77 -15.59
CA PHE A 132 -14.58 8.31 -14.37
C PHE A 132 -14.87 9.80 -14.53
N ARG A 133 -15.86 10.12 -15.35
CA ARG A 133 -16.27 11.50 -15.60
C ARG A 133 -17.02 12.07 -14.40
N GLN A 134 -16.90 13.37 -14.18
CA GLN A 134 -17.74 14.10 -13.23
C GLN A 134 -19.20 14.03 -13.70
N VAL A 135 -20.09 13.70 -12.76
CA VAL A 135 -21.55 13.68 -12.96
C VAL A 135 -22.21 14.53 -11.88
N ASP A 136 -23.40 15.04 -12.17
CA ASP A 136 -24.18 15.77 -11.18
C ASP A 136 -24.60 14.86 -10.04
N LEU A 137 -24.64 15.43 -8.82
CA LEU A 137 -25.11 14.70 -7.65
C LEU A 137 -26.61 14.50 -7.73
N VAL A 138 -27.08 13.33 -7.31
CA VAL A 138 -28.52 13.03 -7.20
C VAL A 138 -29.14 13.84 -6.05
N ALA A 139 -30.43 14.21 -6.19
CA ALA A 139 -31.13 15.03 -5.20
C ALA A 139 -31.27 14.31 -3.83
N ASP A 140 -31.61 13.02 -3.84
CA ASP A 140 -31.66 12.23 -2.62
C ASP A 140 -30.28 11.69 -2.25
N PRO A 141 -29.88 11.74 -0.96
CA PRO A 141 -28.54 11.34 -0.56
C PRO A 141 -28.30 9.84 -0.78
N VAL A 142 -27.24 9.52 -1.53
CA VAL A 142 -26.76 8.16 -1.77
C VAL A 142 -25.36 8.02 -1.19
N PHE A 143 -25.22 7.12 -0.23
CA PHE A 143 -23.93 6.78 0.36
C PHE A 143 -23.42 5.46 -0.24
N LEU A 144 -22.18 5.44 -0.68
CA LEU A 144 -21.56 4.27 -1.28
C LEU A 144 -20.29 3.89 -0.49
N CYS A 145 -20.25 2.65 0.01
CA CYS A 145 -19.06 2.04 0.59
C CYS A 145 -18.51 0.99 -0.37
N ILE A 146 -17.28 1.19 -0.85
CA ILE A 146 -16.57 0.23 -1.71
C ILE A 146 -15.38 -0.32 -0.92
N SER A 147 -15.43 -1.60 -0.50
CA SER A 147 -14.34 -2.19 0.26
C SER A 147 -14.42 -3.72 0.28
N ARG A 148 -13.32 -4.38 0.68
CA ARG A 148 -13.40 -5.80 1.07
C ARG A 148 -14.36 -5.97 2.24
N LEU A 149 -15.21 -7.01 2.23
CA LEU A 149 -16.22 -7.25 3.26
C LEU A 149 -15.62 -7.86 4.54
N ILE A 150 -14.71 -7.14 5.17
CA ILE A 150 -14.02 -7.53 6.40
C ILE A 150 -14.25 -6.49 7.52
N LYS A 151 -14.29 -6.96 8.77
CA LYS A 151 -14.57 -6.13 9.96
C LYS A 151 -13.72 -4.85 10.03
N SER A 152 -12.43 -4.94 9.67
CA SER A 152 -11.50 -3.80 9.74
C SER A 152 -11.79 -2.66 8.75
N LYS A 153 -12.79 -2.83 7.88
CA LYS A 153 -13.24 -1.79 6.94
C LYS A 153 -14.42 -0.96 7.45
N GLY A 154 -14.83 -1.17 8.70
CA GLY A 154 -15.88 -0.36 9.31
C GLY A 154 -17.30 -0.68 8.83
N LEU A 155 -17.56 -1.92 8.37
CA LEU A 155 -18.86 -2.28 7.80
C LEU A 155 -19.97 -2.25 8.84
N PHE A 156 -19.68 -2.60 10.10
CA PHE A 156 -20.65 -2.53 11.18
C PHE A 156 -20.98 -1.08 11.52
N GLU A 157 -19.96 -0.24 11.60
CA GLU A 157 -20.09 1.20 11.81
C GLU A 157 -20.88 1.86 10.69
N TYR A 158 -20.64 1.44 9.43
CA TYR A 158 -21.41 1.89 8.27
C TYR A 158 -22.90 1.51 8.38
N ALA A 159 -23.21 0.27 8.79
CA ALA A 159 -24.58 -0.20 8.96
C ALA A 159 -25.30 0.56 10.10
N GLU A 160 -24.62 0.79 11.23
CA GLU A 160 -25.20 1.57 12.34
C GLU A 160 -25.43 3.04 11.94
N ALA A 161 -24.49 3.67 11.25
CA ALA A 161 -24.67 5.00 10.70
C ALA A 161 -25.85 5.08 9.74
N ALA A 162 -26.04 4.04 8.90
CA ALA A 162 -27.18 3.96 7.99
C ALA A 162 -28.51 3.93 8.74
N LYS A 163 -28.63 3.18 9.85
CA LYS A 163 -29.85 3.16 10.69
C LYS A 163 -30.16 4.54 11.25
N ILE A 164 -29.14 5.21 11.80
CA ILE A 164 -29.30 6.55 12.40
C ILE A 164 -29.76 7.56 11.32
N VAL A 165 -29.11 7.59 10.17
CA VAL A 165 -29.46 8.56 9.12
C VAL A 165 -30.85 8.25 8.54
N LYS A 166 -31.21 6.98 8.33
CA LYS A 166 -32.53 6.63 7.79
C LYS A 166 -33.70 6.95 8.74
N SER A 167 -33.47 7.09 10.05
CA SER A 167 -34.50 7.52 10.99
C SER A 167 -34.96 8.96 10.76
N THR A 168 -34.06 9.83 10.28
CA THR A 168 -34.34 11.24 10.01
C THR A 168 -34.47 11.55 8.50
N HIS A 169 -33.83 10.74 7.66
CA HIS A 169 -33.83 10.86 6.21
C HIS A 169 -34.21 9.55 5.53
N PRO A 170 -35.51 9.17 5.53
CA PRO A 170 -35.96 7.84 5.05
C PRO A 170 -35.61 7.54 3.59
N LYS A 171 -35.49 8.59 2.76
CA LYS A 171 -35.12 8.48 1.34
C LYS A 171 -33.63 8.22 1.11
N ALA A 172 -32.77 8.40 2.12
CA ALA A 172 -31.33 8.14 1.99
C ALA A 172 -31.07 6.67 1.62
N ARG A 173 -30.20 6.45 0.64
CA ARG A 173 -29.81 5.11 0.17
C ARG A 173 -28.39 4.80 0.63
N PHE A 174 -28.19 3.57 1.11
CA PHE A 174 -26.90 3.06 1.53
C PHE A 174 -26.54 1.84 0.69
N LEU A 175 -25.47 1.93 -0.04
CA LEU A 175 -24.99 0.90 -0.95
C LEU A 175 -23.64 0.38 -0.47
N LEU A 176 -23.49 -0.94 -0.49
CA LEU A 176 -22.25 -1.61 -0.12
C LEU A 176 -21.79 -2.45 -1.31
N PHE A 177 -20.59 -2.17 -1.78
CA PHE A 177 -19.95 -2.89 -2.88
C PHE A 177 -18.64 -3.54 -2.37
N GLY A 178 -18.48 -4.85 -2.64
CA GLY A 178 -17.28 -5.56 -2.24
C GLY A 178 -17.38 -7.07 -2.38
N TYR A 179 -16.29 -7.77 -2.06
CA TYR A 179 -16.12 -9.23 -2.10
C TYR A 179 -15.43 -9.73 -0.85
#